data_da04c78bfd7710e28ba12d359f1b35a4
#
_entry.id   da04c78bfd7710e28ba12d359f1b35a4
#
_cell.length_a   1.000
_cell.length_b   1.000
_cell.length_c   1.000
_cell.angle_alpha   90.00
_cell.angle_beta   90.00
_cell.angle_gamma   90.00
#
_symmetry.space_group_name_H-M   'P 1'
#
loop_
_entity.id
_entity.type
_entity.pdbx_description
1 polymer ?
#
loop_
_entity_poly.entity_id
_entity_poly.type
_entity_poly.pdbx_seq_one_letter_code
_entity_poly.pdbx_strand_id
1 'polypeptide(L)'
;MNHRNATSAQFERVILRLMPNCFSAMAEGKLIAGIYAQAFLDGHLELSRRFFLDDNGGNAYYASLVGLEPTQIRTLYKDHCKAYKTHMMEIAA
;
A
#
# COMPACT_ATOMS: atom_id res chain seq x y z
N MET A 1 6.30 21.41 -6.74
CA MET A 1 5.42 20.25 -6.53
C MET A 1 6.13 19.21 -5.68
N ASN A 2 5.41 18.61 -4.77
CA ASN A 2 5.97 17.62 -3.87
C ASN A 2 5.78 16.21 -4.48
N HIS A 3 6.87 15.59 -4.91
CA HIS A 3 6.86 14.24 -5.49
C HIS A 3 6.26 13.19 -4.52
N ARG A 4 6.48 13.38 -3.22
CA ARG A 4 5.97 12.49 -2.19
C ARG A 4 4.45 12.47 -2.18
N ASN A 5 3.79 13.62 -2.32
CA ASN A 5 2.34 13.71 -2.37
C ASN A 5 1.79 13.06 -3.64
N ALA A 6 2.47 13.26 -4.77
CA ALA A 6 2.07 12.62 -6.03
C ALA A 6 2.13 11.10 -5.91
N THR A 7 3.19 10.56 -5.28
CA THR A 7 3.34 9.13 -5.07
C THR A 7 2.24 8.58 -4.16
N SER A 8 1.91 9.30 -3.10
CA SER A 8 0.83 8.90 -2.20
C SER A 8 -0.50 8.81 -2.94
N ALA A 9 -0.81 9.82 -3.76
CA ALA A 9 -2.04 9.82 -4.55
C ALA A 9 -2.10 8.65 -5.53
N GLN A 10 -0.97 8.25 -6.11
CA GLN A 10 -0.89 7.10 -7.01
C GLN A 10 -1.22 5.80 -6.28
N PHE A 11 -0.64 5.59 -5.10
CA PHE A 11 -0.93 4.40 -4.29
C PHE A 11 -2.40 4.36 -3.86
N GLU A 12 -2.96 5.48 -3.44
CA GLU A 12 -4.38 5.55 -3.09
C GLU A 12 -5.26 5.11 -4.26
N ARG A 13 -4.97 5.59 -5.46
CA ARG A 13 -5.75 5.23 -6.66
C ARG A 13 -5.68 3.74 -6.96
N VAL A 14 -4.49 3.15 -6.83
CA VAL A 14 -4.33 1.71 -7.06
C VAL A 14 -5.19 0.92 -6.07
N ILE A 15 -5.12 1.26 -4.79
CA ILE A 15 -5.90 0.56 -3.76
C ILE A 15 -7.40 0.75 -4.00
N LEU A 16 -7.85 1.95 -4.31
CA LEU A 16 -9.26 2.22 -4.60
C LEU A 16 -9.77 1.42 -5.80
N ARG A 17 -8.94 1.23 -6.82
CA ARG A 17 -9.31 0.43 -8.00
C ARG A 17 -9.46 -1.06 -7.67
N LEU A 18 -8.68 -1.57 -6.73
CA LEU A 18 -8.76 -2.96 -6.30
C LEU A 18 -9.96 -3.23 -5.40
N MET A 19 -10.51 -2.18 -4.81
CA MET A 19 -11.60 -2.26 -3.86
C MET A 19 -12.94 -2.36 -4.62
N PRO A 20 -13.93 -3.16 -4.13
CA PRO A 20 -15.28 -3.13 -4.69
C PRO A 20 -15.86 -1.71 -4.66
N ASN A 21 -16.67 -1.36 -5.68
CA ASN A 21 -17.21 -0.01 -5.82
C ASN A 21 -18.00 0.46 -4.60
N CYS A 22 -18.68 -0.46 -3.93
CA CYS A 22 -19.45 -0.11 -2.73
C CYS A 22 -18.55 0.43 -1.61
N PHE A 23 -17.30 0.02 -1.58
CA PHE A 23 -16.33 0.52 -0.58
C PHE A 23 -15.53 1.70 -1.09
N SER A 24 -15.09 1.67 -2.37
CA SER A 24 -14.27 2.75 -2.92
C SER A 24 -15.00 4.10 -2.98
N ALA A 25 -16.32 4.08 -3.07
CA ALA A 25 -17.14 5.28 -3.06
C ALA A 25 -17.41 5.84 -1.66
N MET A 26 -17.13 5.07 -0.60
CA MET A 26 -17.40 5.45 0.78
C MET A 26 -16.19 6.15 1.41
N ALA A 27 -16.47 7.00 2.40
CA ALA A 27 -15.42 7.70 3.15
C ALA A 27 -14.45 6.71 3.83
N GLU A 28 -14.98 5.61 4.37
CA GLU A 28 -14.19 4.56 5.02
C GLU A 28 -13.23 3.91 4.04
N GLY A 29 -13.66 3.62 2.82
CA GLY A 29 -12.81 3.06 1.79
C GLY A 29 -11.67 4.00 1.41
N LYS A 30 -11.96 5.27 1.26
CA LYS A 30 -10.95 6.30 0.96
C LYS A 30 -9.96 6.46 2.11
N LEU A 31 -10.44 6.42 3.36
CA LEU A 31 -9.57 6.49 4.53
C LEU A 31 -8.61 5.30 4.57
N ILE A 32 -9.12 4.09 4.33
CA ILE A 32 -8.30 2.88 4.32
C ILE A 32 -7.30 2.91 3.17
N ALA A 33 -7.70 3.40 2.00
CA ALA A 33 -6.76 3.59 0.88
C ALA A 33 -5.61 4.52 1.27
N GLY A 34 -5.88 5.58 2.03
CA GLY A 34 -4.86 6.47 2.56
C GLY A 34 -3.90 5.79 3.53
N ILE A 35 -4.43 4.92 4.39
CA ILE A 35 -3.60 4.12 5.31
C ILE A 35 -2.65 3.22 4.52
N TYR A 36 -3.14 2.53 3.49
CA TYR A 36 -2.30 1.70 2.63
C TYR A 36 -1.25 2.54 1.89
N ALA A 37 -1.64 3.69 1.37
CA ALA A 37 -0.70 4.57 0.65
C ALA A 37 0.45 5.00 1.56
N GLN A 38 0.17 5.38 2.80
CA GLN A 38 1.20 5.75 3.76
C GLN A 38 2.11 4.58 4.07
N ALA A 39 1.54 3.39 4.26
CA ALA A 39 2.33 2.18 4.51
C ALA A 39 3.24 1.83 3.33
N PHE A 40 2.79 2.04 2.09
CA PHE A 40 3.66 1.87 0.91
C PHE A 40 4.80 2.88 0.89
N LEU A 41 4.54 4.13 1.20
CA LEU A 41 5.59 5.16 1.27
C LEU A 41 6.64 4.83 2.32
N ASP A 42 6.22 4.25 3.44
CA ASP A 42 7.10 3.85 4.54
C ASP A 42 7.56 2.40 4.42
N GLY A 43 7.48 1.82 3.20
CA GLY A 43 7.68 0.39 2.98
C GLY A 43 9.03 -0.16 3.39
N HIS A 44 10.05 0.70 3.53
CA HIS A 44 11.37 0.32 4.01
C HIS A 44 11.45 0.17 5.54
N LEU A 45 10.42 0.60 6.26
CA LEU A 45 10.38 0.54 7.72
C LEU A 45 9.83 -0.81 8.19
N GLU A 46 10.33 -1.29 9.33
CA GLU A 46 9.91 -2.57 9.91
C GLU A 46 8.42 -2.62 10.20
N LEU A 47 7.83 -1.52 10.66
CA LEU A 47 6.40 -1.47 10.95
C LEU A 47 5.55 -1.66 9.70
N SER A 48 5.98 -1.08 8.58
CA SER A 48 5.27 -1.27 7.31
C SER A 48 5.42 -2.67 6.78
N ARG A 49 6.61 -3.27 6.95
CA ARG A 49 6.83 -4.66 6.58
C ARG A 49 5.86 -5.58 7.32
N ARG A 50 5.71 -5.39 8.63
CA ARG A 50 4.76 -6.15 9.43
C ARG A 50 3.33 -5.90 9.03
N PHE A 51 3.00 -4.65 8.69
CA PHE A 51 1.67 -4.29 8.21
C PHE A 51 1.26 -5.16 7.02
N PHE A 52 2.15 -5.34 6.04
CA PHE A 52 1.82 -6.06 4.82
C PHE A 52 2.01 -7.58 4.93
N LEU A 53 3.01 -8.04 5.66
CA LEU A 53 3.46 -9.43 5.58
C LEU A 53 2.98 -10.32 6.73
N ASP A 54 2.67 -9.77 7.90
CA ASP A 54 2.21 -10.56 9.03
C ASP A 54 0.76 -11.02 8.82
N ASP A 55 0.48 -12.26 9.18
CA ASP A 55 -0.86 -12.84 9.04
C ASP A 55 -1.90 -12.09 9.86
N ASN A 56 -1.50 -11.49 10.98
CA ASN A 56 -2.35 -10.70 11.85
C ASN A 56 -2.02 -9.20 11.74
N GLY A 57 -1.35 -8.80 10.66
CA GLY A 57 -1.00 -7.39 10.43
C GLY A 57 -2.13 -6.55 9.91
N GLY A 58 -1.85 -5.26 9.72
CA GLY A 58 -2.85 -4.30 9.27
C GLY A 58 -3.46 -4.65 7.92
N ASN A 59 -2.67 -5.18 6.98
CA ASN A 59 -3.20 -5.58 5.69
C ASN A 59 -4.31 -6.62 5.82
N ALA A 60 -4.09 -7.66 6.61
CA ALA A 60 -5.11 -8.69 6.80
C ALA A 60 -6.38 -8.11 7.41
N TYR A 61 -6.23 -7.22 8.38
CA TYR A 61 -7.36 -6.58 9.05
C TYR A 61 -8.13 -5.65 8.12
N TYR A 62 -7.45 -4.68 7.51
CA TYR A 62 -8.11 -3.66 6.68
C TYR A 62 -8.67 -4.25 5.39
N ALA A 63 -7.98 -5.21 4.79
CA ALA A 63 -8.49 -5.86 3.58
C ALA A 63 -9.83 -6.52 3.83
N SER A 64 -10.02 -7.16 4.97
CA SER A 64 -11.27 -7.80 5.32
C SER A 64 -12.44 -6.80 5.47
N LEU A 65 -12.13 -5.56 5.85
CA LEU A 65 -13.15 -4.54 6.04
C LEU A 65 -13.68 -3.97 4.71
N VAL A 66 -12.85 -3.95 3.66
CA VAL A 66 -13.19 -3.26 2.41
C VAL A 66 -13.10 -4.18 1.18
N GLY A 67 -13.08 -5.48 1.38
CA GLY A 67 -13.14 -6.43 0.28
C GLY A 67 -11.87 -6.52 -0.57
N LEU A 68 -10.72 -6.15 -0.01
CA LEU A 68 -9.44 -6.32 -0.69
C LEU A 68 -8.92 -7.73 -0.48
N GLU A 69 -8.09 -8.20 -1.42
CA GLU A 69 -7.41 -9.49 -1.31
C GLU A 69 -6.03 -9.27 -0.69
N PRO A 70 -5.77 -9.75 0.55
CA PRO A 70 -4.49 -9.53 1.21
C PRO A 70 -3.30 -10.05 0.41
N THR A 71 -3.45 -11.19 -0.27
CA THR A 71 -2.40 -11.80 -1.08
C THR A 71 -2.00 -10.90 -2.24
N GLN A 72 -2.98 -10.28 -2.90
CA GLN A 72 -2.74 -9.35 -3.99
C GLN A 72 -1.97 -8.12 -3.49
N ILE A 73 -2.36 -7.60 -2.35
CA ILE A 73 -1.71 -6.44 -1.74
C ILE A 73 -0.27 -6.77 -1.34
N ARG A 74 -0.03 -7.97 -0.79
CA ARG A 74 1.32 -8.44 -0.46
C ARG A 74 2.22 -8.48 -1.69
N THR A 75 1.70 -8.97 -2.80
CA THR A 75 2.45 -9.01 -4.06
C THR A 75 2.84 -7.61 -4.51
N LEU A 76 1.90 -6.66 -4.46
CA LEU A 76 2.18 -5.27 -4.79
C LEU A 76 3.26 -4.67 -3.88
N TYR A 77 3.19 -4.96 -2.59
CA TYR A 77 4.18 -4.49 -1.63
C TYR A 77 5.58 -5.04 -1.93
N LYS A 78 5.67 -6.36 -2.20
CA LYS A 78 6.94 -7.00 -2.52
C LYS A 78 7.54 -6.43 -3.80
N ASP A 79 6.73 -6.20 -4.81
CA ASP A 79 7.17 -5.60 -6.07
C ASP A 79 7.65 -4.17 -5.87
N HIS A 80 6.95 -3.41 -5.06
CA HIS A 80 7.35 -2.05 -4.70
C HIS A 80 8.70 -2.03 -3.98
N CYS A 81 8.88 -2.90 -2.99
CA CYS A 81 10.14 -3.01 -2.26
C CYS A 81 11.30 -3.42 -3.16
N LYS A 82 11.05 -4.33 -4.09
CA LYS A 82 12.05 -4.78 -5.05
C LYS A 82 12.47 -3.63 -5.96
N ALA A 83 11.52 -2.86 -6.47
CA ALA A 83 11.79 -1.71 -7.31
C ALA A 83 12.58 -0.64 -6.55
N TYR A 84 12.19 -0.35 -5.31
CA TYR A 84 12.88 0.60 -4.45
C TYR A 84 14.33 0.17 -4.20
N LYS A 85 14.54 -1.10 -3.89
CA LYS A 85 15.86 -1.67 -3.62
C LYS A 85 16.76 -1.57 -4.84
N THR A 86 16.23 -1.89 -6.01
CA THR A 86 16.96 -1.78 -7.27
C THR A 86 17.35 -0.32 -7.54
N HIS A 87 16.44 0.61 -7.34
CA HIS A 87 16.69 2.04 -7.51
C HIS A 87 17.80 2.53 -6.58
N MET A 88 17.75 2.14 -5.30
CA MET A 88 18.78 2.52 -4.33
C MET A 88 20.15 1.94 -4.69
N MET A 89 20.20 0.72 -5.20
CA MET A 89 21.44 0.11 -5.66
C MET A 89 22.03 0.85 -6.85
N GLU A 90 21.21 1.29 -7.78
CA GLU A 90 21.65 2.09 -8.93
C GLU A 90 22.25 3.42 -8.49
N ILE A 91 21.63 4.09 -7.52
CA ILE A 91 22.12 5.35 -6.97
C ILE A 91 23.46 5.14 -6.27
N ALA A 92 23.60 4.04 -5.53
CA ALA A 92 24.82 3.73 -4.77
C ALA A 92 25.98 3.33 -5.67
N ALA A 93 25.68 2.80 -6.84
CA ALA A 93 26.73 2.41 -7.81
C ALA A 93 27.27 3.62 -8.55
#